data_79436a71caca84f6688b2b4593694f39
#
_entry.id   79436a71caca84f6688b2b4593694f39
#
_cell.length_a   1.000
_cell.length_b   1.000
_cell.length_c   1.000
_cell.angle_alpha   90.00
_cell.angle_beta   90.00
_cell.angle_gamma   90.00
#
_symmetry.space_group_name_H-M   'P 1'
#
loop_
_entity.id
_entity.type
_entity.pdbx_description
1 polymer ?
#
loop_
_entity_poly.entity_id
_entity_poly.type
_entity_poly.pdbx_seq_one_letter_code
_entity_poly.pdbx_strand_id
1 'polypeptide(L)'
;PNERTSREWTTISEWTNRLGNIRDFYLLDTAIEWAEDQIVYRYGGSIDFLETTELAEQPLLAGLSEAEIADLALLCAVRTYRPNEKIVTAGTEAASLFFLRSGVVHVTLPDGIRLATLTAGMAFGEMALLEPKRSADVVADMSATAYEVSIADFERFREQHPRAGERIMRN
;
A
#
# COMPACT_ATOMS: atom_id res chain seq x y z
N PRO A 1 -35.53 -10.83 20.07
CA PRO A 1 -34.65 -9.72 20.02
C PRO A 1 -34.81 -8.94 21.31
N ASN A 2 -33.73 -8.85 22.05
CA ASN A 2 -33.71 -8.50 23.46
C ASN A 2 -33.77 -6.96 23.58
N GLU A 3 -34.84 -6.43 24.19
CA GLU A 3 -35.01 -4.98 24.45
C GLU A 3 -33.89 -4.38 25.33
N ARG A 4 -33.11 -5.19 26.05
CA ARG A 4 -31.93 -4.76 26.79
C ARG A 4 -30.79 -4.24 25.90
N THR A 5 -30.51 -4.91 24.79
CA THR A 5 -29.45 -4.51 23.84
C THR A 5 -29.76 -3.17 23.18
N SER A 6 -31.02 -2.90 22.85
CA SER A 6 -31.42 -1.64 22.21
C SER A 6 -31.24 -0.42 23.12
N ARG A 7 -31.49 -0.53 24.42
CA ARG A 7 -31.33 0.54 25.43
C ARG A 7 -29.85 0.84 25.72
N GLU A 8 -29.01 -0.19 25.78
CA GLU A 8 -27.57 -0.02 26.02
C GLU A 8 -26.89 0.70 24.83
N TRP A 9 -27.27 0.38 23.61
CA TRP A 9 -26.77 1.08 22.42
C TRP A 9 -27.22 2.53 22.33
N THR A 10 -28.45 2.86 22.73
CA THR A 10 -28.94 4.24 22.76
C THR A 10 -28.15 5.08 23.78
N THR A 11 -27.81 4.51 24.94
CA THR A 11 -27.03 5.19 25.97
C THR A 11 -25.60 5.43 25.56
N ILE A 12 -24.97 4.47 24.87
CA ILE A 12 -23.60 4.62 24.34
C ILE A 12 -23.57 5.72 23.28
N SER A 13 -24.50 5.74 22.32
CA SER A 13 -24.55 6.76 21.26
C SER A 13 -24.83 8.18 21.80
N GLU A 14 -25.60 8.33 22.91
CA GLU A 14 -25.81 9.61 23.56
C GLU A 14 -24.55 10.11 24.28
N TRP A 15 -23.74 9.21 24.85
CA TRP A 15 -22.46 9.55 25.46
C TRP A 15 -21.40 9.91 24.41
N THR A 16 -21.38 9.19 23.28
CA THR A 16 -20.46 9.46 22.18
C THR A 16 -20.66 10.83 21.55
N ASN A 17 -21.92 11.24 21.38
CA ASN A 17 -22.24 12.60 20.89
C ASN A 17 -21.84 13.72 21.85
N ARG A 18 -21.74 13.48 23.16
CA ARG A 18 -21.30 14.46 24.16
C ARG A 18 -19.78 14.63 24.25
N LEU A 19 -19.01 13.60 23.91
CA LEU A 19 -17.56 13.59 24.05
C LEU A 19 -16.81 14.00 22.76
N GLY A 20 -17.52 14.19 21.65
CA GLY A 20 -17.02 14.85 20.42
C GLY A 20 -15.93 14.13 19.62
N ASN A 21 -15.39 13.01 20.12
CA ASN A 21 -14.22 12.32 19.53
C ASN A 21 -14.29 10.79 19.63
N ILE A 22 -15.49 10.18 19.70
CA ILE A 22 -15.61 8.74 19.74
C ILE A 22 -15.95 8.25 18.33
N ARG A 23 -15.16 7.32 17.82
CA ARG A 23 -15.42 6.57 16.59
C ARG A 23 -15.92 5.17 16.95
N ASP A 24 -17.02 4.76 16.32
CA ASP A 24 -17.54 3.41 16.44
C ASP A 24 -16.86 2.52 15.39
N PHE A 25 -16.38 1.36 15.83
CA PHE A 25 -15.78 0.34 14.98
C PHE A 25 -16.58 -0.95 15.06
N TYR A 26 -16.90 -1.54 13.91
CA TYR A 26 -17.59 -2.82 13.82
C TYR A 26 -16.67 -4.04 14.00
N LEU A 27 -15.36 -3.86 13.78
CA LEU A 27 -14.34 -4.89 13.89
C LEU A 27 -13.21 -4.39 14.80
N LEU A 28 -12.72 -5.29 15.65
CA LEU A 28 -11.62 -5.00 16.57
C LEU A 28 -10.35 -4.59 15.82
N ASP A 29 -10.07 -5.26 14.70
CA ASP A 29 -8.86 -4.99 13.90
C ASP A 29 -8.85 -3.57 13.36
N THR A 30 -9.99 -3.06 12.89
CA THR A 30 -10.10 -1.65 12.42
C THR A 30 -9.98 -0.64 13.56
N ALA A 31 -10.39 -1.02 14.78
CA ALA A 31 -10.21 -0.19 15.98
C ALA A 31 -8.73 -0.12 16.38
N ILE A 32 -8.03 -1.26 16.31
CA ILE A 32 -6.59 -1.35 16.62
C ILE A 32 -5.80 -0.55 15.59
N GLU A 33 -6.04 -0.76 14.31
CA GLU A 33 -5.38 -0.02 13.22
C GLU A 33 -5.55 1.50 13.40
N TRP A 34 -6.79 1.96 13.67
CA TRP A 34 -7.04 3.37 13.95
C TRP A 34 -6.31 3.88 15.20
N ALA A 35 -6.24 3.06 16.27
CA ALA A 35 -5.56 3.44 17.50
C ALA A 35 -4.04 3.53 17.29
N GLU A 36 -3.47 2.60 16.54
CA GLU A 36 -2.06 2.61 16.12
C GLU A 36 -1.75 3.84 15.28
N ASP A 37 -2.58 4.18 14.29
CA ASP A 37 -2.47 5.39 13.49
C ASP A 37 -2.52 6.66 14.37
N GLN A 38 -3.39 6.71 15.40
CA GLN A 38 -3.46 7.84 16.33
C GLN A 38 -2.22 7.94 17.23
N ILE A 39 -1.65 6.81 17.65
CA ILE A 39 -0.41 6.76 18.42
C ILE A 39 0.75 7.23 17.55
N VAL A 40 0.84 6.71 16.34
CA VAL A 40 1.84 7.14 15.36
C VAL A 40 1.73 8.63 15.05
N TYR A 41 0.51 9.14 14.83
CA TYR A 41 0.27 10.56 14.57
C TYR A 41 0.59 11.46 15.79
N ARG A 42 0.34 10.99 17.01
CA ARG A 42 0.46 11.81 18.24
C ARG A 42 1.82 11.71 18.92
N TYR A 43 2.50 10.57 18.85
CA TYR A 43 3.71 10.24 19.58
C TYR A 43 4.85 9.74 18.71
N GLY A 44 4.58 9.25 17.53
CA GLY A 44 5.59 9.06 16.51
C GLY A 44 6.06 10.46 16.14
N GLY A 45 7.16 10.90 16.72
CA GLY A 45 7.83 12.08 16.21
C GLY A 45 7.99 11.86 14.73
N SER A 46 7.49 12.82 13.90
CA SER A 46 7.41 12.73 12.43
C SER A 46 7.88 11.38 11.91
N ILE A 47 6.96 10.42 11.70
CA ILE A 47 7.22 9.46 10.64
C ILE A 47 7.37 10.40 9.46
N ASP A 48 8.58 10.53 8.99
CA ASP A 48 8.88 11.43 7.91
C ASP A 48 8.24 10.78 6.66
N PHE A 49 6.93 11.02 6.48
CA PHE A 49 6.21 10.61 5.26
C PHE A 49 6.84 11.25 4.01
N LEU A 50 7.85 12.10 4.24
CA LEU A 50 8.75 12.67 3.25
C LEU A 50 9.96 11.74 2.98
N GLU A 51 10.09 10.63 3.71
CA GLU A 51 11.12 9.63 3.40
C GLU A 51 10.98 9.23 1.94
N THR A 52 12.08 9.34 1.24
CA THR A 52 12.19 8.94 -0.17
C THR A 52 13.13 7.77 -0.24
N THR A 53 12.65 6.66 -0.79
CA THR A 53 13.46 5.46 -1.01
C THR A 53 13.79 5.35 -2.50
N GLU A 54 15.05 5.52 -2.85
CA GLU A 54 15.47 5.37 -4.24
C GLU A 54 15.36 3.91 -4.69
N LEU A 55 15.31 3.67 -6.02
CA LEU A 55 15.11 2.32 -6.54
C LEU A 55 16.18 1.34 -6.01
N ALA A 56 17.41 1.78 -5.89
CA ALA A 56 18.52 0.97 -5.36
C ALA A 56 18.38 0.59 -3.87
N GLU A 57 17.57 1.33 -3.13
CA GLU A 57 17.35 1.14 -1.70
C GLU A 57 16.09 0.32 -1.39
N GLN A 58 15.34 -0.05 -2.42
CA GLN A 58 14.12 -0.84 -2.27
C GLN A 58 14.43 -2.23 -1.71
N PRO A 59 13.83 -2.65 -0.59
CA PRO A 59 14.11 -3.93 0.04
C PRO A 59 13.90 -5.13 -0.89
N LEU A 60 12.91 -5.06 -1.77
CA LEU A 60 12.64 -6.10 -2.76
C LEU A 60 13.81 -6.32 -3.74
N LEU A 61 14.64 -5.29 -3.96
CA LEU A 61 15.81 -5.32 -4.85
C LEU A 61 17.11 -5.61 -4.09
N ALA A 62 17.03 -5.92 -2.79
CA ALA A 62 18.21 -6.20 -1.97
C ALA A 62 19.06 -7.32 -2.57
N GLY A 63 20.37 -7.03 -2.72
CA GLY A 63 21.36 -7.97 -3.24
C GLY A 63 21.47 -8.04 -4.76
N LEU A 64 20.78 -7.18 -5.51
CA LEU A 64 21.10 -6.90 -6.90
C LEU A 64 22.39 -6.07 -6.97
N SER A 65 23.15 -6.25 -8.05
CA SER A 65 24.29 -5.39 -8.36
C SER A 65 23.84 -4.01 -8.87
N GLU A 66 24.73 -3.03 -8.78
CA GLU A 66 24.47 -1.68 -9.32
C GLU A 66 24.09 -1.70 -10.83
N ALA A 67 24.73 -2.59 -11.60
CA ALA A 67 24.41 -2.76 -13.03
C ALA A 67 22.99 -3.29 -13.25
N GLU A 68 22.58 -4.32 -12.50
CA GLU A 68 21.22 -4.88 -12.58
C GLU A 68 20.17 -3.85 -12.15
N ILE A 69 20.44 -3.05 -11.13
CA ILE A 69 19.56 -1.97 -10.69
C ILE A 69 19.47 -0.88 -11.77
N ALA A 70 20.60 -0.51 -12.38
CA ALA A 70 20.63 0.47 -13.47
C ALA A 70 19.80 0.01 -14.70
N ASP A 71 19.94 -1.26 -15.08
CA ASP A 71 19.15 -1.85 -16.17
C ASP A 71 17.65 -1.88 -15.85
N LEU A 72 17.27 -2.23 -14.61
CA LEU A 72 15.88 -2.16 -14.17
C LEU A 72 15.36 -0.72 -14.15
N ALA A 73 16.17 0.24 -13.70
CA ALA A 73 15.80 1.65 -13.64
C ALA A 73 15.47 2.23 -15.03
N LEU A 74 16.15 1.78 -16.09
CA LEU A 74 15.85 2.19 -17.48
C LEU A 74 14.47 1.71 -17.96
N LEU A 75 13.92 0.68 -17.35
CA LEU A 75 12.61 0.12 -17.66
C LEU A 75 11.50 0.72 -16.82
N CYS A 76 11.84 1.47 -15.77
CA CYS A 76 10.89 2.09 -14.87
C CYS A 76 10.47 3.47 -15.34
N ALA A 77 9.18 3.78 -15.25
CA ALA A 77 8.64 5.12 -15.34
C ALA A 77 8.38 5.69 -13.95
N VAL A 78 8.79 6.91 -13.66
CA VAL A 78 8.43 7.60 -12.41
C VAL A 78 7.05 8.21 -12.57
N ARG A 79 6.13 7.84 -11.67
CA ARG A 79 4.75 8.33 -11.64
C ARG A 79 4.46 9.01 -10.31
N THR A 80 3.76 10.13 -10.37
CA THR A 80 3.30 10.86 -9.18
C THR A 80 1.77 10.87 -9.15
N TYR A 81 1.21 10.58 -7.99
CA TYR A 81 -0.22 10.46 -7.73
C TYR A 81 -0.65 11.50 -6.70
N ARG A 82 -1.86 12.04 -6.87
CA ARG A 82 -2.46 12.99 -5.94
C ARG A 82 -3.14 12.24 -4.79
N PRO A 83 -3.36 12.91 -3.64
CA PRO A 83 -4.19 12.34 -2.57
C PRO A 83 -5.55 11.87 -3.09
N ASN A 84 -5.97 10.69 -2.66
CA ASN A 84 -7.19 9.99 -3.08
C ASN A 84 -7.20 9.54 -4.56
N GLU A 85 -6.08 9.60 -5.26
CA GLU A 85 -5.97 9.07 -6.62
C GLU A 85 -5.86 7.54 -6.57
N LYS A 86 -6.69 6.86 -7.37
CA LYS A 86 -6.66 5.41 -7.51
C LYS A 86 -5.56 5.03 -8.50
N ILE A 87 -4.55 4.33 -8.01
CA ILE A 87 -3.37 3.88 -8.78
C ILE A 87 -3.68 2.56 -9.49
N VAL A 88 -4.34 1.66 -8.76
CA VAL A 88 -4.73 0.33 -9.23
C VAL A 88 -6.22 0.13 -8.97
N THR A 89 -6.93 -0.46 -9.91
CA THR A 89 -8.37 -0.77 -9.79
C THR A 89 -8.57 -2.28 -9.82
N ALA A 90 -9.24 -2.82 -8.82
CA ALA A 90 -9.61 -4.23 -8.75
C ALA A 90 -10.38 -4.68 -10.00
N GLY A 91 -10.10 -5.88 -10.49
CA GLY A 91 -10.72 -6.47 -11.67
C GLY A 91 -10.17 -5.98 -13.01
N THR A 92 -9.35 -4.92 -13.06
CA THR A 92 -8.68 -4.49 -14.29
C THR A 92 -7.49 -5.40 -14.62
N GLU A 93 -6.94 -5.26 -15.83
CA GLU A 93 -5.75 -5.99 -16.25
C GLU A 93 -4.54 -5.64 -15.38
N ALA A 94 -3.81 -6.67 -14.97
CA ALA A 94 -2.63 -6.53 -14.12
C ALA A 94 -1.38 -6.37 -14.99
N ALA A 95 -1.07 -5.12 -15.39
CA ALA A 95 -0.06 -4.81 -16.40
C ALA A 95 1.26 -4.26 -15.84
N SER A 96 1.33 -3.90 -14.56
CA SER A 96 2.50 -3.23 -13.97
C SER A 96 2.78 -3.68 -12.54
N LEU A 97 4.05 -3.56 -12.13
CA LEU A 97 4.57 -3.67 -10.77
C LEU A 97 5.05 -2.27 -10.35
N PHE A 98 4.90 -1.94 -9.07
CA PHE A 98 5.23 -0.62 -8.52
C PHE A 98 6.17 -0.74 -7.32
N PHE A 99 7.16 0.15 -7.25
CA PHE A 99 8.01 0.35 -6.08
C PHE A 99 7.72 1.75 -5.53
N LEU A 100 7.18 1.83 -4.32
CA LEU A 100 6.80 3.11 -3.73
C LEU A 100 8.06 3.89 -3.33
N ARG A 101 8.27 5.01 -4.01
CA ARG A 101 9.41 5.90 -3.76
C ARG A 101 9.17 6.79 -2.56
N SER A 102 7.97 7.39 -2.48
CA SER A 102 7.57 8.30 -1.41
C SER A 102 6.06 8.34 -1.25
N GLY A 103 5.59 8.80 -0.08
CA GLY A 103 4.19 8.92 0.24
C GLY A 103 3.61 7.65 0.86
N VAL A 104 2.28 7.62 0.97
CA VAL A 104 1.52 6.52 1.59
C VAL A 104 0.39 6.12 0.67
N VAL A 105 0.21 4.83 0.47
CA VAL A 105 -0.91 4.26 -0.26
C VAL A 105 -1.59 3.18 0.58
N HIS A 106 -2.87 2.92 0.36
CA HIS A 106 -3.56 1.80 0.97
C HIS A 106 -4.11 0.83 -0.06
N VAL A 107 -4.15 -0.43 0.33
CA VAL A 107 -4.72 -1.53 -0.45
C VAL A 107 -6.08 -1.87 0.11
N THR A 108 -7.12 -1.94 -0.74
CA THR A 108 -8.50 -2.19 -0.33
C THR A 108 -9.13 -3.25 -1.23
N LEU A 109 -9.81 -4.22 -0.64
CA LEU A 109 -10.61 -5.19 -1.37
C LEU A 109 -11.85 -4.55 -2.00
N PRO A 110 -12.48 -5.19 -3.03
CA PRO A 110 -13.69 -4.68 -3.65
C PRO A 110 -14.89 -4.49 -2.71
N ASP A 111 -14.91 -5.21 -1.58
CA ASP A 111 -15.91 -5.08 -0.51
C ASP A 111 -15.63 -3.92 0.46
N GLY A 112 -14.55 -3.16 0.25
CA GLY A 112 -14.17 -2.01 1.05
C GLY A 112 -13.28 -2.34 2.26
N ILE A 113 -12.89 -3.60 2.45
CA ILE A 113 -11.97 -3.98 3.52
C ILE A 113 -10.56 -3.51 3.19
N ARG A 114 -9.97 -2.68 4.06
CA ARG A 114 -8.56 -2.25 3.96
C ARG A 114 -7.66 -3.42 4.37
N LEU A 115 -6.76 -3.83 3.47
CA LEU A 115 -5.83 -4.93 3.69
C LEU A 115 -4.50 -4.46 4.26
N ALA A 116 -3.98 -3.34 3.76
CA ALA A 116 -2.65 -2.87 4.12
C ALA A 116 -2.50 -1.37 3.85
N THR A 117 -1.57 -0.77 4.58
CA THR A 117 -1.00 0.55 4.30
C THR A 117 0.45 0.36 3.89
N LEU A 118 0.85 0.97 2.78
CA LEU A 118 2.20 0.86 2.25
C LEU A 118 2.87 2.23 2.26
N THR A 119 4.15 2.25 2.61
CA THR A 119 5.00 3.44 2.70
C THR A 119 6.21 3.32 1.77
N ALA A 120 7.02 4.38 1.69
CA ALA A 120 8.25 4.38 0.89
C ALA A 120 9.11 3.12 1.18
N GLY A 121 9.67 2.53 0.13
CA GLY A 121 10.43 1.28 0.21
C GLY A 121 9.59 0.01 0.05
N MET A 122 8.26 0.10 0.01
CA MET A 122 7.39 -1.05 -0.24
C MET A 122 7.03 -1.15 -1.72
N ALA A 123 6.81 -2.38 -2.19
CA ALA A 123 6.34 -2.66 -3.54
C ALA A 123 4.88 -3.13 -3.50
N PHE A 124 4.15 -2.92 -4.60
CA PHE A 124 2.79 -3.41 -4.79
C PHE A 124 2.51 -3.76 -6.24
N GLY A 125 1.45 -4.53 -6.43
CA GLY A 125 1.07 -5.00 -7.76
C GLY A 125 1.85 -6.23 -8.23
N GLU A 126 2.62 -6.86 -7.36
CA GLU A 126 3.41 -8.08 -7.59
C GLU A 126 2.54 -9.29 -7.98
N MET A 127 1.27 -9.30 -7.55
CA MET A 127 0.30 -10.33 -7.97
C MET A 127 0.08 -10.36 -9.49
N ALA A 128 0.41 -9.27 -10.20
CA ALA A 128 0.40 -9.23 -11.66
C ALA A 128 1.33 -10.26 -12.32
N LEU A 129 2.35 -10.74 -11.59
CA LEU A 129 3.24 -11.80 -12.04
C LEU A 129 2.59 -13.18 -12.01
N LEU A 130 1.51 -13.35 -11.27
CA LEU A 130 0.82 -14.62 -11.05
C LEU A 130 -0.60 -14.61 -11.64
N GLU A 131 -1.28 -13.48 -11.61
CA GLU A 131 -2.68 -13.33 -11.98
C GLU A 131 -2.87 -12.23 -13.03
N PRO A 132 -3.70 -12.47 -14.06
CA PRO A 132 -3.92 -11.51 -15.14
C PRO A 132 -4.80 -10.32 -14.73
N LYS A 133 -5.43 -10.37 -13.56
CA LYS A 133 -6.31 -9.32 -13.05
C LYS A 133 -5.90 -8.85 -11.66
N ARG A 134 -6.12 -7.57 -11.41
CA ARG A 134 -5.91 -6.94 -10.12
C ARG A 134 -6.88 -7.50 -9.08
N SER A 135 -6.37 -7.97 -7.95
CA SER A 135 -7.17 -8.51 -6.83
C SER A 135 -7.74 -7.42 -5.91
N ALA A 136 -7.11 -6.25 -5.87
CA ALA A 136 -7.45 -5.16 -4.96
C ALA A 136 -7.31 -3.78 -5.63
N ASP A 137 -7.93 -2.78 -5.02
CA ASP A 137 -7.68 -1.37 -5.30
C ASP A 137 -6.44 -0.89 -4.54
N VAL A 138 -5.67 0.03 -5.14
CA VAL A 138 -4.61 0.76 -4.45
C VAL A 138 -4.86 2.24 -4.63
N VAL A 139 -4.94 2.99 -3.53
CA VAL A 139 -5.29 4.41 -3.51
C VAL A 139 -4.23 5.19 -2.72
N ALA A 140 -3.84 6.33 -3.22
CA ALA A 140 -2.91 7.22 -2.54
C ALA A 140 -3.61 7.95 -1.36
N ASP A 141 -3.11 7.78 -0.13
CA ASP A 141 -3.61 8.50 1.06
C ASP A 141 -3.12 9.95 1.07
N MET A 142 -1.95 10.17 0.54
CA MET A 142 -1.32 11.48 0.34
C MET A 142 -0.64 11.53 -1.03
N SER A 143 0.05 12.64 -1.36
CA SER A 143 0.86 12.68 -2.57
C SER A 143 1.90 11.55 -2.52
N ALA A 144 1.89 10.69 -3.53
CA ALA A 144 2.76 9.53 -3.61
C ALA A 144 3.52 9.51 -4.94
N THR A 145 4.74 8.99 -4.91
CA THR A 145 5.55 8.78 -6.12
C THR A 145 6.01 7.33 -6.14
N ALA A 146 5.89 6.66 -7.28
CA ALA A 146 6.34 5.29 -7.46
C ALA A 146 7.12 5.11 -8.76
N TYR A 147 8.02 4.14 -8.75
CA TYR A 147 8.60 3.57 -9.96
C TYR A 147 7.65 2.50 -10.48
N GLU A 148 7.15 2.69 -11.70
CA GLU A 148 6.27 1.74 -12.39
C GLU A 148 7.08 1.00 -13.45
N VAL A 149 7.04 -0.33 -13.43
CA VAL A 149 7.59 -1.18 -14.51
C VAL A 149 6.48 -2.05 -15.07
N SER A 150 6.37 -2.11 -16.41
CA SER A 150 5.40 -3.01 -17.03
C SER A 150 5.78 -4.48 -16.79
N ILE A 151 4.80 -5.38 -16.69
CA ILE A 151 5.07 -6.81 -16.55
C ILE A 151 5.91 -7.32 -17.73
N ALA A 152 5.64 -6.85 -18.95
CA ALA A 152 6.39 -7.23 -20.13
C ALA A 152 7.88 -6.80 -20.05
N ASP A 153 8.15 -5.59 -19.52
CA ASP A 153 9.51 -5.10 -19.32
C ASP A 153 10.21 -5.83 -18.17
N PHE A 154 9.48 -6.13 -17.10
CA PHE A 154 10.00 -6.90 -15.98
C PHE A 154 10.35 -8.35 -16.38
N GLU A 155 9.50 -9.01 -17.19
CA GLU A 155 9.82 -10.33 -17.73
C GLU A 155 11.06 -10.30 -18.64
N ARG A 156 11.20 -9.26 -19.47
CA ARG A 156 12.40 -9.07 -20.30
C ARG A 156 13.66 -8.87 -19.44
N PHE A 157 13.55 -8.11 -18.36
CA PHE A 157 14.61 -7.96 -17.38
C PHE A 157 14.99 -9.32 -16.76
N ARG A 158 13.99 -10.14 -16.36
CA ARG A 158 14.23 -11.49 -15.81
C ARG A 158 14.93 -12.42 -16.80
N GLU A 159 14.61 -12.33 -18.08
CA GLU A 159 15.29 -13.11 -19.12
C GLU A 159 16.76 -12.70 -19.28
N GLN A 160 17.05 -11.42 -19.18
CA GLN A 160 18.42 -10.87 -19.28
C GLN A 160 19.24 -11.11 -17.99
N HIS A 161 18.58 -11.07 -16.83
CA HIS A 161 19.17 -11.20 -15.51
C HIS A 161 18.48 -12.30 -14.68
N PRO A 162 18.60 -13.60 -15.03
CA PRO A 162 17.86 -14.68 -14.39
C PRO A 162 18.04 -14.75 -12.87
N ARG A 163 19.29 -14.54 -12.40
CA ARG A 163 19.60 -14.57 -10.96
C ARG A 163 18.99 -13.40 -10.19
N ALA A 164 18.95 -12.21 -10.80
CA ALA A 164 18.29 -11.05 -10.23
C ALA A 164 16.77 -11.27 -10.17
N GLY A 165 16.17 -11.77 -11.25
CA GLY A 165 14.76 -12.12 -11.28
C GLY A 165 14.35 -13.14 -10.22
N GLU A 166 15.12 -14.24 -10.05
CA GLU A 166 14.88 -15.22 -8.99
C GLU A 166 14.99 -14.59 -7.59
N ARG A 167 15.93 -13.65 -7.39
CA ARG A 167 16.12 -12.97 -6.11
C ARG A 167 14.93 -12.06 -5.78
N ILE A 168 14.48 -11.26 -6.72
CA ILE A 168 13.29 -10.41 -6.55
C ILE A 168 12.06 -11.26 -6.18
N MET A 169 11.87 -12.39 -6.84
CA MET A 169 10.74 -13.30 -6.56
C MET A 169 10.84 -14.02 -5.20
N ARG A 170 12.01 -14.00 -4.57
CA ARG A 170 12.25 -14.67 -3.28
C ARG A 170 12.20 -13.69 -2.10
N ASN A 171 12.54 -12.41 -2.33
CA ASN A 171 12.51 -11.37 -1.31
C ASN A 171 11.07 -10.97 -0.96
#